data_3aa5230f886f1b7ce63124a4573582d8
#
_entry.id   3aa5230f886f1b7ce63124a4573582d8
#
_cell.length_a   1.000
_cell.length_b   1.000
_cell.length_c   1.000
_cell.angle_alpha   90.00
_cell.angle_beta   90.00
_cell.angle_gamma   90.00
#
_symmetry.space_group_name_H-M   'P 1'
#
loop_
_entity.id
_entity.type
_entity.pdbx_description
1 polymer ?
#
loop_
_entity_poly.entity_id
_entity_poly.type
_entity_poly.pdbx_seq_one_letter_code
_entity_poly.pdbx_strand_id
1 'polypeptide(L)'
;MLFRSSDDLTTFPSAFIKGPVVRKRSTLKWVQGAQGPFDMQVADEHRLEWERVDPMNMYPAAWASGIDDGPLIERHKLQRSDLLALIGVEGYKEEMIRAVLEEYGKGGLHEWLAIDWKRATAEGKNTAQVLTSQDTIDALQYWGSVQGQMLKDWGIGEDIEIDPQMEYNVEAWLIGEWVIKAMINPDPLARRPYYKASWEDLPGVYWGNSVADKIKDCQRMCNFAARALANNMGIASGPQAVFNTDRIPSGETLTEMYPWKIWQVTSDPMGSSAPAVDFFQPGSNAGELMATFEKFSTLADEYSGVPRYMTGDNSNLGGAGRTASGMSMLMTNAGKSMKRVIGTIDQRVITPLLERLYYYNMRYSDDADLKGDVKIVARGANSLLLKDAAQVRRNEFLNIALQSPVVQQVVGIRGIAELLRQTAKTLDMDTDKLVTPDAVIEAEQMAQVQQGMQMQAAQAQAAQGQTPQQGQMPKQGQQLMDGAPVTDNFAPARGA
;
A
#
# COMPACT_ATOMS: atom_id res chain seq x y z
N MET A 1 -9.90 2.62 -7.01
CA MET A 1 -10.44 1.58 -6.13
C MET A 1 -9.38 1.00 -5.20
N LEU A 2 -8.24 0.54 -5.70
CA LEU A 2 -7.11 0.03 -4.89
C LEU A 2 -6.65 1.03 -3.80
N PHE A 3 -6.66 2.34 -4.07
CA PHE A 3 -6.31 3.36 -3.06
C PHE A 3 -7.22 3.33 -1.83
N ARG A 4 -8.54 3.23 -2.00
CA ARG A 4 -9.47 3.16 -0.87
C ARG A 4 -9.33 1.87 -0.07
N SER A 5 -9.01 0.76 -0.73
CA SER A 5 -8.71 -0.51 -0.04
C SER A 5 -7.37 -0.46 0.69
N SER A 6 -6.39 0.37 0.24
CA SER A 6 -5.15 0.58 0.99
C SER A 6 -5.36 1.37 2.28
N ASP A 7 -6.31 2.31 2.29
CA ASP A 7 -6.71 3.02 3.51
C ASP A 7 -7.35 2.06 4.52
N ASP A 8 -8.19 1.13 4.04
CA ASP A 8 -8.76 0.07 4.89
C ASP A 8 -7.69 -0.83 5.48
N LEU A 9 -6.67 -1.19 4.70
CA LEU A 9 -5.58 -2.05 5.13
C LEU A 9 -4.82 -1.49 6.33
N THR A 10 -4.68 -0.17 6.39
CA THR A 10 -3.99 0.51 7.50
C THR A 10 -4.88 0.72 8.72
N THR A 11 -6.19 0.92 8.49
CA THR A 11 -7.14 1.32 9.52
C THR A 11 -7.88 0.11 10.13
N PHE A 12 -8.32 -0.82 9.28
CA PHE A 12 -9.08 -1.99 9.69
C PHE A 12 -8.23 -3.26 9.75
N PRO A 13 -8.64 -4.27 10.53
CA PRO A 13 -7.92 -5.54 10.63
C PRO A 13 -7.71 -6.25 9.30
N SER A 14 -8.63 -6.06 8.34
CA SER A 14 -8.53 -6.60 6.98
C SER A 14 -9.25 -5.69 6.00
N ALA A 15 -8.74 -5.65 4.77
CA ALA A 15 -9.36 -4.97 3.64
C ALA A 15 -9.95 -6.00 2.67
N PHE A 16 -11.06 -5.66 2.04
CA PHE A 16 -11.78 -6.55 1.12
C PHE A 16 -12.03 -5.89 -0.22
N ILE A 17 -11.82 -6.67 -1.27
CA ILE A 17 -12.18 -6.32 -2.64
C ILE A 17 -13.10 -7.41 -3.16
N LYS A 18 -14.19 -7.03 -3.80
CA LYS A 18 -15.15 -7.92 -4.46
C LYS A 18 -15.05 -7.77 -5.97
N GLY A 19 -15.13 -8.86 -6.68
CA GLY A 19 -15.19 -8.84 -8.14
C GLY A 19 -14.55 -10.05 -8.81
N PRO A 20 -14.61 -10.10 -10.14
CA PRO A 20 -15.26 -9.12 -11.02
C PRO A 20 -16.79 -9.13 -10.90
N VAL A 21 -17.39 -7.94 -10.84
CA VAL A 21 -18.84 -7.75 -10.85
C VAL A 21 -19.22 -7.05 -12.16
N VAL A 22 -20.23 -7.57 -12.87
CA VAL A 22 -20.72 -6.93 -14.08
C VAL A 22 -21.59 -5.72 -13.67
N ARG A 23 -21.20 -4.55 -14.10
CA ARG A 23 -21.95 -3.31 -13.89
C ARG A 23 -22.34 -2.70 -15.23
N LYS A 24 -23.61 -2.30 -15.31
CA LYS A 24 -24.12 -1.48 -16.41
C LYS A 24 -23.71 -0.03 -16.15
N ARG A 25 -22.89 0.53 -17.02
CA ARG A 25 -22.48 1.93 -16.99
C ARG A 25 -23.01 2.67 -18.18
N SER A 26 -23.75 3.72 -17.93
CA SER A 26 -24.19 4.64 -18.99
C SER A 26 -23.07 5.64 -19.27
N THR A 27 -22.58 5.63 -20.49
CA THR A 27 -21.53 6.53 -20.98
C THR A 27 -22.07 7.40 -22.10
N LEU A 28 -21.58 8.63 -22.17
CA LEU A 28 -21.92 9.54 -23.27
C LEU A 28 -21.02 9.22 -24.45
N LYS A 29 -21.59 8.82 -25.58
CA LYS A 29 -20.88 8.63 -26.85
C LYS A 29 -21.31 9.69 -27.85
N TRP A 30 -20.33 10.23 -28.54
CA TRP A 30 -20.55 11.12 -29.67
C TRP A 30 -20.68 10.28 -30.92
N VAL A 31 -21.87 10.27 -31.51
CA VAL A 31 -22.14 9.54 -32.75
C VAL A 31 -22.34 10.56 -33.87
N GLN A 32 -21.79 10.28 -35.06
CA GLN A 32 -21.96 11.14 -36.21
C GLN A 32 -23.43 11.13 -36.63
N GLY A 33 -24.10 12.25 -36.43
CA GLY A 33 -25.49 12.38 -36.78
C GLY A 33 -25.77 12.40 -38.28
N ALA A 34 -26.94 11.97 -38.69
CA ALA A 34 -27.33 11.94 -40.13
C ALA A 34 -27.32 13.33 -40.81
N GLN A 35 -27.43 14.40 -40.05
CA GLN A 35 -27.54 15.79 -40.53
C GLN A 35 -26.63 16.80 -39.77
N GLY A 36 -25.76 16.35 -38.86
CA GLY A 36 -24.89 17.22 -38.06
C GLY A 36 -23.53 16.63 -37.78
N PRO A 37 -22.55 17.44 -37.30
CA PRO A 37 -21.20 16.95 -37.06
C PRO A 37 -21.13 15.88 -36.02
N PHE A 38 -21.85 15.99 -34.88
CA PHE A 38 -21.90 14.97 -33.82
C PHE A 38 -23.14 15.15 -32.96
N ASP A 39 -23.80 14.05 -32.63
CA ASP A 39 -24.89 14.00 -31.69
C ASP A 39 -24.50 13.20 -30.45
N MET A 40 -25.04 13.59 -29.28
CA MET A 40 -24.74 12.97 -27.99
C MET A 40 -25.75 11.86 -27.70
N GLN A 41 -25.28 10.65 -27.60
CA GLN A 41 -26.09 9.50 -27.23
C GLN A 41 -25.62 8.86 -25.93
N VAL A 42 -26.57 8.44 -25.10
CA VAL A 42 -26.29 7.64 -23.93
C VAL A 42 -26.17 6.19 -24.37
N ALA A 43 -24.98 5.62 -24.26
CA ALA A 43 -24.73 4.22 -24.51
C ALA A 43 -24.51 3.48 -23.20
N ASP A 44 -25.24 2.39 -23.02
CA ASP A 44 -25.06 1.50 -21.88
C ASP A 44 -24.01 0.45 -22.21
N GLU A 45 -22.96 0.42 -21.39
CA GLU A 45 -21.87 -0.57 -21.50
C GLU A 45 -21.85 -1.45 -20.27
N HIS A 46 -21.72 -2.75 -20.50
CA HIS A 46 -21.44 -3.69 -19.41
C HIS A 46 -19.93 -3.77 -19.20
N ARG A 47 -19.48 -3.41 -17.99
CA ARG A 47 -18.07 -3.46 -17.61
C ARG A 47 -17.86 -4.37 -16.41
N LEU A 48 -16.76 -5.08 -16.44
CA LEU A 48 -16.29 -5.81 -15.26
C LEU A 48 -15.61 -4.81 -14.32
N GLU A 49 -16.16 -4.68 -13.14
CA GLU A 49 -15.64 -3.78 -12.11
C GLU A 49 -15.32 -4.56 -10.83
N TRP A 50 -14.39 -4.01 -10.07
CA TRP A 50 -14.10 -4.49 -8.72
C TRP A 50 -14.58 -3.44 -7.74
N GLU A 51 -15.16 -3.90 -6.65
CA GLU A 51 -15.74 -3.03 -5.63
C GLU A 51 -14.99 -3.18 -4.32
N ARG A 52 -14.81 -2.05 -3.62
CA ARG A 52 -14.38 -2.07 -2.24
C ARG A 52 -15.53 -2.53 -1.37
N VAL A 53 -15.29 -3.52 -0.53
CA VAL A 53 -16.26 -3.93 0.50
C VAL A 53 -15.85 -3.34 1.84
N ASP A 54 -16.80 -2.73 2.51
CA ASP A 54 -16.58 -2.19 3.85
C ASP A 54 -16.36 -3.34 4.85
N PRO A 55 -15.21 -3.40 5.53
CA PRO A 55 -14.93 -4.46 6.50
C PRO A 55 -15.99 -4.61 7.59
N MET A 56 -16.68 -3.53 7.93
CA MET A 56 -17.75 -3.54 8.93
C MET A 56 -19.04 -4.20 8.45
N ASN A 57 -19.18 -4.44 7.15
CA ASN A 57 -20.33 -5.12 6.55
C ASN A 57 -20.05 -6.60 6.23
N MET A 58 -18.87 -7.10 6.60
CA MET A 58 -18.46 -8.49 6.37
C MET A 58 -18.61 -9.32 7.65
N TYR A 59 -19.36 -10.40 7.56
CA TYR A 59 -19.66 -11.33 8.65
C TYR A 59 -19.22 -12.75 8.27
N PRO A 60 -17.96 -13.13 8.54
CA PRO A 60 -17.48 -14.48 8.35
C PRO A 60 -18.02 -15.40 9.46
N ALA A 61 -18.02 -16.71 9.21
CA ALA A 61 -18.28 -17.71 10.24
C ALA A 61 -17.24 -17.56 11.37
N ALA A 62 -17.68 -17.82 12.61
CA ALA A 62 -16.83 -17.61 13.80
C ALA A 62 -15.54 -18.47 13.80
N TRP A 63 -15.57 -19.61 13.09
CA TRP A 63 -14.45 -20.54 12.97
C TRP A 63 -13.67 -20.40 11.66
N ALA A 64 -14.08 -19.51 10.76
CA ALA A 64 -13.40 -19.32 9.50
C ALA A 64 -11.99 -18.73 9.69
N SER A 65 -11.03 -19.21 8.94
CA SER A 65 -9.67 -18.68 8.84
C SER A 65 -9.41 -17.95 7.52
N GLY A 66 -10.15 -18.30 6.49
CA GLY A 66 -10.05 -17.74 5.14
C GLY A 66 -11.40 -17.31 4.57
N ILE A 67 -11.39 -16.71 3.39
CA ILE A 67 -12.61 -16.24 2.71
C ILE A 67 -13.48 -17.42 2.26
N ASP A 68 -12.86 -18.50 1.83
CA ASP A 68 -13.56 -19.67 1.32
C ASP A 68 -13.97 -20.67 2.43
N ASP A 69 -13.60 -20.37 3.69
CA ASP A 69 -13.92 -21.22 4.84
C ASP A 69 -15.30 -20.85 5.41
N GLY A 70 -16.21 -21.82 5.47
CA GLY A 70 -17.52 -21.66 6.07
C GLY A 70 -18.41 -20.61 5.42
N PRO A 71 -19.57 -20.31 5.99
CA PRO A 71 -20.47 -19.27 5.48
C PRO A 71 -19.89 -17.85 5.65
N LEU A 72 -20.18 -17.01 4.66
CA LEU A 72 -19.81 -15.60 4.64
C LEU A 72 -21.03 -14.76 4.28
N ILE A 73 -21.29 -13.71 5.04
CA ILE A 73 -22.39 -12.78 4.78
C ILE A 73 -21.82 -11.37 4.55
N GLU A 74 -22.26 -10.74 3.48
CA GLU A 74 -22.06 -9.31 3.23
C GLU A 74 -23.38 -8.58 3.41
N ARG A 75 -23.37 -7.52 4.22
CA ARG A 75 -24.54 -6.63 4.40
C ARG A 75 -24.49 -5.49 3.41
N HIS A 76 -25.53 -5.34 2.63
CA HIS A 76 -25.73 -4.25 1.69
C HIS A 76 -26.80 -3.29 2.20
N LYS A 77 -26.59 -2.00 1.96
CA LYS A 77 -27.59 -0.96 2.21
C LYS A 77 -28.15 -0.52 0.87
N LEU A 78 -29.33 -0.98 0.54
CA LEU A 78 -29.99 -0.71 -0.72
C LEU A 78 -31.03 0.41 -0.57
N GLN A 79 -31.19 1.20 -1.61
CA GLN A 79 -32.32 2.11 -1.74
C GLN A 79 -33.46 1.42 -2.51
N ARG A 80 -34.64 1.98 -2.42
CA ARG A 80 -35.78 1.50 -3.19
C ARG A 80 -35.54 1.49 -4.70
N SER A 81 -34.81 2.50 -5.21
CA SER A 81 -34.36 2.57 -6.61
C SER A 81 -33.48 1.41 -7.01
N ASP A 82 -32.60 0.98 -6.11
CA ASP A 82 -31.66 -0.11 -6.37
C ASP A 82 -32.43 -1.44 -6.49
N LEU A 83 -33.40 -1.68 -5.62
CA LEU A 83 -34.24 -2.86 -5.69
C LEU A 83 -35.12 -2.88 -6.95
N LEU A 84 -35.68 -1.73 -7.37
CA LEU A 84 -36.41 -1.63 -8.62
C LEU A 84 -35.51 -1.93 -9.83
N ALA A 85 -34.27 -1.51 -9.80
CA ALA A 85 -33.30 -1.78 -10.87
C ALA A 85 -32.88 -3.26 -10.97
N LEU A 86 -33.11 -4.06 -9.93
CA LEU A 86 -32.87 -5.51 -9.94
C LEU A 86 -34.02 -6.31 -10.58
N ILE A 87 -35.19 -5.69 -10.78
CA ILE A 87 -36.32 -6.32 -11.46
C ILE A 87 -35.93 -6.58 -12.93
N GLY A 88 -36.11 -7.81 -13.40
CA GLY A 88 -35.75 -8.23 -14.76
C GLY A 88 -34.27 -8.62 -14.93
N VAL A 89 -33.45 -8.56 -13.87
CA VAL A 89 -32.09 -9.11 -13.89
C VAL A 89 -32.14 -10.61 -13.64
N GLU A 90 -31.45 -11.37 -14.46
CA GLU A 90 -31.39 -12.83 -14.35
C GLU A 90 -30.94 -13.30 -12.96
N GLY A 91 -31.65 -14.29 -12.41
CA GLY A 91 -31.40 -14.85 -11.08
C GLY A 91 -32.12 -14.12 -9.94
N TYR A 92 -32.71 -12.95 -10.17
CA TYR A 92 -33.54 -12.27 -9.18
C TYR A 92 -35.04 -12.56 -9.38
N LYS A 93 -35.73 -12.79 -8.27
CA LYS A 93 -37.17 -13.10 -8.28
C LYS A 93 -37.98 -11.82 -8.15
N GLU A 94 -38.65 -11.41 -9.23
CA GLU A 94 -39.42 -10.20 -9.30
C GLU A 94 -40.55 -10.15 -8.23
N GLU A 95 -41.25 -11.29 -8.05
CA GLU A 95 -42.35 -11.40 -7.08
C GLU A 95 -41.87 -11.10 -5.65
N MET A 96 -40.70 -11.65 -5.26
CA MET A 96 -40.14 -11.43 -3.95
C MET A 96 -39.66 -9.98 -3.77
N ILE A 97 -39.08 -9.36 -4.81
CA ILE A 97 -38.69 -7.95 -4.78
C ILE A 97 -39.92 -7.08 -4.61
N ARG A 98 -41.01 -7.38 -5.29
CA ARG A 98 -42.28 -6.62 -5.14
C ARG A 98 -42.85 -6.74 -3.73
N ALA A 99 -42.83 -7.96 -3.14
CA ALA A 99 -43.25 -8.19 -1.77
C ALA A 99 -42.41 -7.38 -0.77
N VAL A 100 -41.10 -7.36 -0.93
CA VAL A 100 -40.19 -6.52 -0.12
C VAL A 100 -40.54 -5.03 -0.24
N LEU A 101 -40.81 -4.55 -1.45
CA LEU A 101 -41.15 -3.16 -1.68
C LEU A 101 -42.52 -2.77 -1.11
N GLU A 102 -43.46 -3.69 -1.04
CA GLU A 102 -44.76 -3.49 -0.38
C GLU A 102 -44.63 -3.43 1.14
N GLU A 103 -43.83 -4.34 1.73
CA GLU A 103 -43.63 -4.45 3.17
C GLU A 103 -42.76 -3.32 3.72
N TYR A 104 -41.62 -3.07 3.08
CA TYR A 104 -40.61 -2.11 3.59
C TYR A 104 -40.54 -0.79 2.79
N GLY A 105 -41.38 -0.61 1.80
CA GLY A 105 -41.32 0.53 0.88
C GLY A 105 -41.58 1.90 1.53
N LYS A 106 -42.17 1.94 2.72
CA LYS A 106 -42.53 3.18 3.43
C LYS A 106 -41.61 3.53 4.59
N GLY A 107 -40.76 2.61 5.05
CA GLY A 107 -40.01 2.84 6.26
C GLY A 107 -38.68 2.07 6.37
N GLY A 108 -38.22 1.44 5.34
CA GLY A 108 -36.97 0.72 5.33
C GLY A 108 -36.83 -0.40 6.37
N LEU A 109 -36.09 -1.42 6.06
CA LEU A 109 -35.65 -2.42 7.00
C LEU A 109 -34.21 -2.09 7.37
N HIS A 110 -34.00 -1.48 8.53
CA HIS A 110 -32.68 -1.14 9.00
C HIS A 110 -32.51 -1.50 10.46
N GLU A 111 -31.72 -2.51 10.70
CA GLU A 111 -31.35 -2.89 12.06
C GLU A 111 -30.07 -2.15 12.47
N TRP A 112 -30.20 -1.31 13.49
CA TRP A 112 -29.10 -0.55 14.03
C TRP A 112 -28.20 -1.42 14.89
N LEU A 113 -27.07 -1.82 14.33
CA LEU A 113 -26.04 -2.53 15.05
C LEU A 113 -25.21 -1.55 15.89
N ALA A 114 -24.62 -2.06 16.99
CA ALA A 114 -23.73 -1.26 17.85
C ALA A 114 -22.58 -0.58 17.08
N ILE A 115 -22.17 -1.16 15.96
CA ILE A 115 -21.15 -0.62 15.08
C ILE A 115 -21.63 0.59 14.27
N ASP A 116 -22.92 0.60 13.86
CA ASP A 116 -23.52 1.74 13.15
C ASP A 116 -23.61 2.95 14.08
N TRP A 117 -23.95 2.73 15.36
CA TRP A 117 -23.97 3.79 16.37
C TRP A 117 -22.59 4.38 16.61
N LYS A 118 -21.55 3.54 16.71
CA LYS A 118 -20.17 4.00 16.86
C LYS A 118 -19.72 4.82 15.67
N ARG A 119 -20.06 4.38 14.46
CA ARG A 119 -19.76 5.10 13.21
C ARG A 119 -20.48 6.45 13.18
N ALA A 120 -21.79 6.47 13.42
CA ALA A 120 -22.57 7.69 13.44
C ALA A 120 -22.05 8.71 14.47
N THR A 121 -21.65 8.22 15.66
CA THR A 121 -21.01 9.06 16.68
C THR A 121 -19.67 9.61 16.21
N ALA A 122 -18.83 8.80 15.56
CA ALA A 122 -17.55 9.24 15.02
C ALA A 122 -17.72 10.27 13.88
N GLU A 123 -18.79 10.16 13.09
CA GLU A 123 -19.17 11.11 12.05
C GLU A 123 -19.83 12.40 12.61
N GLY A 124 -20.02 12.49 13.92
CA GLY A 124 -20.67 13.64 14.57
C GLY A 124 -22.17 13.74 14.32
N LYS A 125 -22.82 12.68 13.86
CA LYS A 125 -24.27 12.66 13.63
C LYS A 125 -25.02 12.60 14.94
N ASN A 126 -26.07 13.41 15.06
CA ASN A 126 -26.94 13.42 16.23
C ASN A 126 -27.85 12.17 16.20
N THR A 127 -28.16 11.60 17.37
CA THR A 127 -29.02 10.42 17.52
C THR A 127 -30.36 10.57 16.82
N ALA A 128 -30.97 11.77 16.85
CA ALA A 128 -32.22 12.06 16.15
C ALA A 128 -32.09 11.98 14.62
N GLN A 129 -30.96 12.43 14.05
CA GLN A 129 -30.72 12.36 12.59
C GLN A 129 -30.45 10.92 12.12
N VAL A 130 -29.87 10.11 13.00
CA VAL A 130 -29.61 8.69 12.72
C VAL A 130 -30.93 7.91 12.67
N LEU A 131 -31.84 8.17 13.59
CA LEU A 131 -33.14 7.50 13.68
C LEU A 131 -34.14 7.89 12.55
N THR A 132 -33.94 9.06 11.94
CA THR A 132 -34.81 9.53 10.84
C THR A 132 -34.37 9.06 9.45
N SER A 133 -33.16 8.52 9.32
CA SER A 133 -32.68 7.99 8.04
C SER A 133 -33.16 6.55 7.83
N GLN A 134 -34.49 6.41 7.56
CA GLN A 134 -35.12 5.10 7.29
C GLN A 134 -35.24 4.77 5.79
N ASP A 135 -34.49 5.47 4.94
CA ASP A 135 -34.59 5.33 3.49
C ASP A 135 -33.82 4.11 2.94
N THR A 136 -33.12 3.39 3.79
CA THR A 136 -32.29 2.23 3.37
C THR A 136 -32.91 0.92 3.82
N ILE A 137 -32.78 -0.08 2.96
CA ILE A 137 -33.20 -1.47 3.20
C ILE A 137 -31.93 -2.31 3.29
N ASP A 138 -31.77 -3.00 4.42
CA ASP A 138 -30.64 -3.89 4.62
C ASP A 138 -30.89 -5.22 3.90
N ALA A 139 -29.97 -5.58 3.00
CA ALA A 139 -29.95 -6.86 2.32
C ALA A 139 -28.71 -7.65 2.76
N LEU A 140 -28.90 -8.93 3.01
CA LEU A 140 -27.85 -9.86 3.36
C LEU A 140 -27.52 -10.74 2.17
N GLN A 141 -26.31 -10.65 1.67
CA GLN A 141 -25.78 -11.54 0.64
C GLN A 141 -25.02 -12.67 1.32
N TYR A 142 -25.55 -13.86 1.23
CA TYR A 142 -25.00 -15.08 1.78
C TYR A 142 -24.19 -15.84 0.76
N TRP A 143 -23.03 -16.31 1.16
CA TRP A 143 -22.18 -17.25 0.40
C TRP A 143 -21.83 -18.42 1.30
N GLY A 144 -22.22 -19.60 0.92
CA GLY A 144 -21.93 -20.80 1.71
C GLY A 144 -22.60 -22.04 1.14
N SER A 145 -22.43 -23.16 1.85
CA SER A 145 -23.14 -24.40 1.51
C SER A 145 -24.55 -24.38 2.07
N VAL A 146 -25.48 -24.91 1.29
CA VAL A 146 -26.89 -25.07 1.63
C VAL A 146 -27.33 -26.45 1.16
N GLN A 147 -28.18 -27.10 1.94
CA GLN A 147 -28.74 -28.40 1.57
C GLN A 147 -29.66 -28.26 0.36
N GLY A 148 -29.63 -29.27 -0.52
CA GLY A 148 -30.42 -29.27 -1.74
C GLY A 148 -31.94 -29.19 -1.49
N GLN A 149 -32.43 -29.67 -0.34
CA GLN A 149 -33.82 -29.49 0.06
C GLN A 149 -34.21 -28.01 0.18
N MET A 150 -33.39 -27.19 0.81
CA MET A 150 -33.64 -25.74 0.95
C MET A 150 -33.62 -25.03 -0.39
N LEU A 151 -32.79 -25.47 -1.33
CA LEU A 151 -32.77 -24.91 -2.68
C LEU A 151 -34.08 -25.18 -3.42
N LYS A 152 -34.64 -26.37 -3.26
CA LYS A 152 -35.97 -26.73 -3.80
C LYS A 152 -37.08 -25.90 -3.16
N ASP A 153 -37.03 -25.71 -1.84
CA ASP A 153 -37.99 -24.89 -1.11
C ASP A 153 -37.94 -23.40 -1.56
N TRP A 154 -36.77 -22.96 -1.98
CA TRP A 154 -36.59 -21.62 -2.57
C TRP A 154 -36.95 -21.56 -4.05
N GLY A 155 -37.40 -22.69 -4.66
CA GLY A 155 -37.78 -22.76 -6.07
C GLY A 155 -36.61 -22.59 -7.03
N ILE A 156 -35.45 -23.14 -6.65
CA ILE A 156 -34.25 -23.18 -7.50
C ILE A 156 -34.10 -24.62 -8.01
N GLY A 157 -33.77 -24.73 -9.29
CA GLY A 157 -33.42 -26.02 -9.88
C GLY A 157 -34.58 -26.71 -10.57
N GLU A 158 -35.52 -25.98 -11.12
CA GLU A 158 -36.47 -26.53 -12.09
C GLU A 158 -35.74 -27.11 -13.32
N ASP A 159 -34.59 -26.53 -13.67
CA ASP A 159 -33.72 -26.94 -14.78
C ASP A 159 -32.51 -27.81 -14.36
N ILE A 160 -32.26 -28.01 -13.08
CA ILE A 160 -31.10 -28.75 -12.58
C ILE A 160 -31.55 -29.85 -11.62
N GLU A 161 -31.08 -31.06 -11.83
CA GLU A 161 -31.37 -32.18 -10.93
C GLU A 161 -30.61 -32.00 -9.62
N ILE A 162 -31.32 -31.47 -8.58
CA ILE A 162 -30.77 -31.23 -7.26
C ILE A 162 -31.10 -32.39 -6.34
N ASP A 163 -30.07 -33.01 -5.75
CA ASP A 163 -30.25 -34.02 -4.70
C ASP A 163 -30.59 -33.31 -3.37
N PRO A 164 -31.71 -33.62 -2.71
CA PRO A 164 -32.10 -32.98 -1.44
C PRO A 164 -31.11 -33.14 -0.30
N GLN A 165 -30.31 -34.22 -0.31
CA GLN A 165 -29.37 -34.55 0.77
C GLN A 165 -27.96 -33.98 0.55
N MET A 166 -27.64 -33.60 -0.68
CA MET A 166 -26.35 -33.02 -1.00
C MET A 166 -26.25 -31.55 -0.61
N GLU A 167 -25.03 -31.09 -0.32
CA GLU A 167 -24.73 -29.67 -0.07
C GLU A 167 -24.22 -29.01 -1.33
N TYR A 168 -24.74 -27.84 -1.61
CA TYR A 168 -24.38 -27.00 -2.76
C TYR A 168 -23.87 -25.64 -2.31
N ASN A 169 -22.78 -25.18 -2.88
CA ASN A 169 -22.31 -23.81 -2.66
C ASN A 169 -23.18 -22.83 -3.41
N VAL A 170 -23.77 -21.88 -2.70
CA VAL A 170 -24.76 -20.96 -3.25
C VAL A 170 -24.43 -19.52 -2.93
N GLU A 171 -24.94 -18.64 -3.78
CA GLU A 171 -25.15 -17.22 -3.50
C GLU A 171 -26.63 -16.99 -3.26
N ALA A 172 -26.98 -16.44 -2.10
CA ALA A 172 -28.37 -16.08 -1.79
C ALA A 172 -28.47 -14.65 -1.26
N TRP A 173 -29.53 -13.95 -1.63
CA TRP A 173 -29.84 -12.61 -1.14
C TRP A 173 -31.12 -12.64 -0.34
N LEU A 174 -31.04 -12.20 0.91
CA LEU A 174 -32.12 -12.18 1.89
C LEU A 174 -32.42 -10.75 2.30
N ILE A 175 -33.69 -10.36 2.29
CA ILE A 175 -34.20 -9.10 2.81
C ILE A 175 -35.39 -9.41 3.72
N GLY A 176 -35.24 -9.16 5.02
CA GLY A 176 -36.26 -9.58 5.99
C GLY A 176 -36.43 -11.11 5.95
N GLU A 177 -37.63 -11.56 5.61
CA GLU A 177 -37.98 -12.97 5.44
C GLU A 177 -37.94 -13.44 3.97
N TRP A 178 -37.62 -12.53 3.03
CA TRP A 178 -37.73 -12.78 1.59
C TRP A 178 -36.36 -13.11 0.98
N VAL A 179 -36.27 -14.26 0.28
CA VAL A 179 -35.13 -14.61 -0.54
C VAL A 179 -35.34 -14.08 -1.95
N ILE A 180 -34.72 -12.95 -2.26
CA ILE A 180 -34.89 -12.27 -3.56
C ILE A 180 -34.02 -12.85 -4.67
N LYS A 181 -32.92 -13.52 -4.32
CA LYS A 181 -32.01 -14.21 -5.25
C LYS A 181 -31.45 -15.44 -4.57
N ALA A 182 -31.38 -16.52 -5.30
CA ALA A 182 -30.57 -17.66 -4.91
C ALA A 182 -30.10 -18.39 -6.17
N MET A 183 -28.83 -18.70 -6.23
CA MET A 183 -28.19 -19.40 -7.35
C MET A 183 -27.04 -20.25 -6.87
N ILE A 184 -26.77 -21.35 -7.57
CA ILE A 184 -25.58 -22.15 -7.33
C ILE A 184 -24.36 -21.34 -7.80
N ASN A 185 -23.27 -21.39 -7.03
CA ASN A 185 -22.04 -20.68 -7.36
C ASN A 185 -21.53 -21.10 -8.75
N PRO A 186 -21.40 -20.19 -9.70
CA PRO A 186 -21.00 -20.54 -11.07
C PRO A 186 -19.49 -20.84 -11.22
N ASP A 187 -18.67 -20.55 -10.19
CA ASP A 187 -17.23 -20.86 -10.22
C ASP A 187 -17.01 -22.37 -10.06
N PRO A 188 -16.36 -23.06 -11.03
CA PRO A 188 -16.09 -24.50 -10.95
C PRO A 188 -15.30 -24.91 -9.71
N LEU A 189 -14.51 -24.01 -9.14
CA LEU A 189 -13.74 -24.22 -7.92
C LEU A 189 -14.49 -23.76 -6.66
N ALA A 190 -15.78 -23.41 -6.79
CA ALA A 190 -16.63 -22.91 -5.71
C ALA A 190 -16.05 -21.70 -4.93
N ARG A 191 -15.11 -20.97 -5.53
CA ARG A 191 -14.49 -19.79 -4.91
C ARG A 191 -15.47 -18.62 -4.90
N ARG A 192 -15.36 -17.80 -3.86
CA ARG A 192 -16.18 -16.60 -3.71
C ARG A 192 -15.53 -15.41 -4.42
N PRO A 193 -16.32 -14.40 -4.88
CA PRO A 193 -15.79 -13.23 -5.57
C PRO A 193 -15.21 -12.20 -4.59
N TYR A 194 -14.53 -12.64 -3.54
CA TYR A 194 -13.91 -11.77 -2.55
C TYR A 194 -12.43 -12.05 -2.42
N TYR A 195 -11.67 -10.98 -2.21
CA TYR A 195 -10.23 -11.04 -1.97
C TYR A 195 -9.94 -10.27 -0.69
N LYS A 196 -9.18 -10.89 0.21
CA LYS A 196 -8.83 -10.34 1.52
C LYS A 196 -7.34 -10.09 1.61
N ALA A 197 -6.96 -8.92 2.11
CA ALA A 197 -5.60 -8.64 2.55
C ALA A 197 -5.63 -8.02 3.94
N SER A 198 -4.58 -8.28 4.73
CA SER A 198 -4.37 -7.68 6.03
C SER A 198 -2.96 -7.11 6.08
N TRP A 199 -2.74 -6.08 6.89
CA TRP A 199 -1.40 -5.55 7.11
C TRP A 199 -0.48 -6.62 7.72
N GLU A 200 -1.02 -7.34 8.70
CA GLU A 200 -0.38 -8.51 9.30
C GLU A 200 -1.41 -9.62 9.46
N ASP A 201 -1.15 -10.74 8.80
CA ASP A 201 -2.01 -11.91 8.93
C ASP A 201 -1.69 -12.69 10.20
N LEU A 202 -2.73 -13.07 10.92
CA LEU A 202 -2.64 -13.95 12.06
C LEU A 202 -2.99 -15.39 11.64
N PRO A 203 -2.11 -16.37 11.89
CA PRO A 203 -2.39 -17.76 11.54
C PRO A 203 -3.64 -18.29 12.25
N GLY A 204 -4.55 -18.91 11.49
CA GLY A 204 -5.76 -19.52 12.03
C GLY A 204 -6.88 -18.54 12.41
N VAL A 205 -6.73 -17.26 12.12
CA VAL A 205 -7.75 -16.23 12.43
C VAL A 205 -8.18 -15.54 11.14
N TYR A 206 -9.47 -15.29 11.01
CA TYR A 206 -10.01 -14.61 9.83
C TYR A 206 -9.51 -13.16 9.73
N TRP A 207 -9.55 -12.42 10.83
CA TRP A 207 -9.14 -11.03 10.90
C TRP A 207 -7.64 -10.93 11.19
N GLY A 208 -6.96 -10.03 10.49
CA GLY A 208 -5.57 -9.71 10.78
C GLY A 208 -5.42 -8.57 11.79
N ASN A 209 -4.20 -8.03 11.91
CA ASN A 209 -3.91 -6.82 12.65
C ASN A 209 -3.69 -5.65 11.69
N SER A 210 -4.32 -4.51 11.97
CA SER A 210 -4.05 -3.25 11.29
C SER A 210 -2.85 -2.52 11.92
N VAL A 211 -2.37 -1.48 11.25
CA VAL A 211 -1.38 -0.56 11.85
C VAL A 211 -1.98 0.13 13.07
N ALA A 212 -3.26 0.54 12.97
CA ALA A 212 -3.97 1.18 14.06
C ALA A 212 -4.06 0.29 15.31
N ASP A 213 -4.30 -1.02 15.13
CA ASP A 213 -4.33 -1.96 16.26
C ASP A 213 -2.97 -2.10 16.93
N LYS A 214 -1.88 -2.11 16.15
CA LYS A 214 -0.52 -2.21 16.69
C LYS A 214 -0.10 -1.01 17.53
N ILE A 215 -0.48 0.19 17.13
CA ILE A 215 -0.09 1.43 17.81
C ILE A 215 -1.10 1.89 18.87
N LYS A 216 -2.23 1.21 19.00
CA LYS A 216 -3.37 1.59 19.87
C LYS A 216 -2.96 1.88 21.30
N ASP A 217 -2.13 1.04 21.91
CA ASP A 217 -1.72 1.20 23.30
C ASP A 217 -0.70 2.33 23.45
N CYS A 218 0.21 2.49 22.47
CA CYS A 218 1.11 3.64 22.43
C CYS A 218 0.33 4.95 22.31
N GLN A 219 -0.69 4.98 21.46
CA GLN A 219 -1.58 6.14 21.29
C GLN A 219 -2.33 6.47 22.60
N ARG A 220 -2.83 5.45 23.31
CA ARG A 220 -3.48 5.64 24.62
C ARG A 220 -2.55 6.28 25.62
N MET A 221 -1.29 5.82 25.68
CA MET A 221 -0.29 6.38 26.59
C MET A 221 0.12 7.81 26.20
N CYS A 222 0.26 8.10 24.93
CA CYS A 222 0.49 9.47 24.43
C CYS A 222 -0.67 10.40 24.83
N ASN A 223 -1.91 9.97 24.62
CA ASN A 223 -3.10 10.74 25.00
C ASN A 223 -3.18 10.96 26.53
N PHE A 224 -2.85 9.94 27.30
CA PHE A 224 -2.78 10.05 28.77
C PHE A 224 -1.72 11.07 29.18
N ALA A 225 -0.50 10.94 28.67
CA ALA A 225 0.60 11.85 28.99
C ALA A 225 0.26 13.30 28.59
N ALA A 226 -0.33 13.54 27.42
CA ALA A 226 -0.74 14.86 26.97
C ALA A 226 -1.82 15.48 27.86
N ARG A 227 -2.83 14.70 28.28
CA ARG A 227 -3.89 15.17 29.19
C ARG A 227 -3.34 15.44 30.58
N ALA A 228 -2.48 14.55 31.09
CA ALA A 228 -1.82 14.73 32.37
C ALA A 228 -0.91 15.97 32.38
N LEU A 229 -0.20 16.21 31.27
CA LEU A 229 0.62 17.40 31.08
C LEU A 229 -0.24 18.69 31.13
N ALA A 230 -1.35 18.72 30.39
CA ALA A 230 -2.27 19.86 30.40
C ALA A 230 -2.83 20.12 31.81
N ASN A 231 -3.25 19.07 32.51
CA ASN A 231 -3.75 19.18 33.90
C ASN A 231 -2.64 19.64 34.86
N ASN A 232 -1.44 19.05 34.76
CA ASN A 232 -0.30 19.43 35.60
C ASN A 232 0.10 20.88 35.39
N MET A 233 0.14 21.33 34.11
CA MET A 233 0.41 22.73 33.78
C MET A 233 -0.68 23.67 34.32
N GLY A 234 -1.94 23.28 34.25
CA GLY A 234 -3.06 24.03 34.82
C GLY A 234 -2.94 24.19 36.34
N ILE A 235 -2.61 23.10 37.05
CA ILE A 235 -2.44 23.13 38.51
C ILE A 235 -1.16 23.90 38.91
N ALA A 236 -0.06 23.69 38.15
CA ALA A 236 1.22 24.34 38.45
C ALA A 236 1.36 25.77 37.90
N SER A 237 0.38 26.28 37.14
CA SER A 237 0.43 27.58 36.50
C SER A 237 0.35 28.77 37.48
N GLY A 238 -0.19 28.50 38.67
CA GLY A 238 -0.31 29.52 39.70
C GLY A 238 -0.29 28.96 41.12
N PRO A 239 -0.01 29.75 42.11
CA PRO A 239 -0.05 29.34 43.51
C PRO A 239 -1.50 29.03 43.89
N GLN A 240 -1.67 27.95 44.65
CA GLN A 240 -2.92 27.68 45.35
C GLN A 240 -2.88 28.39 46.71
N ALA A 241 -4.00 29.01 47.05
CA ALA A 241 -4.10 29.72 48.30
C ALA A 241 -4.82 28.86 49.35
N VAL A 242 -4.25 28.74 50.52
CA VAL A 242 -4.85 28.12 51.68
C VAL A 242 -5.27 29.21 52.64
N PHE A 243 -6.54 29.23 52.98
CA PHE A 243 -7.11 30.26 53.84
C PHE A 243 -7.52 29.64 55.18
N ASN A 244 -7.17 30.31 56.28
CA ASN A 244 -7.75 30.01 57.57
C ASN A 244 -9.05 30.82 57.73
N THR A 245 -10.20 30.15 57.58
CA THR A 245 -11.52 30.78 57.55
C THR A 245 -11.87 31.51 58.83
N ASP A 246 -11.32 31.09 59.98
CA ASP A 246 -11.59 31.69 61.27
C ASP A 246 -10.91 33.08 61.43
N ARG A 247 -9.94 33.37 60.61
CA ARG A 247 -9.16 34.61 60.64
C ARG A 247 -9.49 35.60 59.52
N ILE A 248 -10.43 35.25 58.64
CA ILE A 248 -10.84 36.12 57.54
C ILE A 248 -12.22 36.69 57.84
N PRO A 249 -12.41 38.02 57.77
CA PRO A 249 -13.68 38.65 57.98
C PRO A 249 -14.74 38.16 57.01
N SER A 250 -15.99 38.05 57.45
CA SER A 250 -17.13 37.53 56.66
C SER A 250 -17.53 38.39 55.43
N GLY A 251 -16.86 39.49 55.16
CA GLY A 251 -17.08 40.34 53.97
C GLY A 251 -16.02 40.21 52.89
N GLU A 252 -14.96 39.36 53.07
CA GLU A 252 -13.88 39.23 52.14
C GLU A 252 -14.20 38.18 51.06
N THR A 253 -14.00 38.54 49.78
CA THR A 253 -14.19 37.60 48.66
C THR A 253 -12.95 36.70 48.51
N LEU A 254 -13.07 35.43 48.89
CA LEU A 254 -11.99 34.45 48.85
C LEU A 254 -11.74 33.88 47.47
N THR A 255 -12.73 33.95 46.56
CA THR A 255 -12.68 33.36 45.22
C THR A 255 -12.03 34.23 44.17
N GLU A 256 -11.80 35.53 44.47
CA GLU A 256 -11.24 36.47 43.52
C GLU A 256 -9.80 36.81 43.90
N MET A 257 -8.87 36.43 43.05
CA MET A 257 -7.44 36.80 43.16
C MET A 257 -7.09 37.72 42.00
N TYR A 258 -6.61 38.92 42.32
CA TYR A 258 -6.10 39.87 41.34
C TYR A 258 -4.76 40.45 41.78
N PRO A 259 -3.95 40.97 40.88
CA PRO A 259 -2.69 41.61 41.23
C PRO A 259 -2.90 42.72 42.25
N TRP A 260 -2.02 42.77 43.28
CA TRP A 260 -2.06 43.79 44.35
C TRP A 260 -3.26 43.66 45.32
N LYS A 261 -3.93 42.49 45.40
CA LYS A 261 -4.99 42.26 46.36
C LYS A 261 -4.43 42.34 47.78
N ILE A 262 -5.08 43.18 48.63
CA ILE A 262 -4.73 43.34 50.05
C ILE A 262 -5.73 42.51 50.85
N TRP A 263 -5.23 41.53 51.58
CA TRP A 263 -6.04 40.69 52.44
C TRP A 263 -6.22 41.30 53.83
N GLN A 264 -7.44 41.49 54.25
CA GLN A 264 -7.74 41.90 55.62
C GLN A 264 -7.87 40.65 56.49
N VAL A 265 -7.10 40.56 57.58
CA VAL A 265 -7.08 39.37 58.44
C VAL A 265 -7.24 39.83 59.88
N THR A 266 -7.96 39.04 60.69
CA THR A 266 -8.08 39.26 62.13
C THR A 266 -6.89 38.64 62.87
N SER A 267 -6.59 39.19 64.06
CA SER A 267 -5.56 38.60 64.93
C SER A 267 -5.97 37.20 65.43
N ASP A 268 -4.98 36.34 65.60
CA ASP A 268 -5.22 34.98 66.13
C ASP A 268 -5.55 35.08 67.64
N PRO A 269 -6.70 34.58 68.07
CA PRO A 269 -7.06 34.56 69.48
C PRO A 269 -6.11 33.73 70.33
N MET A 270 -5.43 32.75 69.74
CA MET A 270 -4.48 31.88 70.43
C MET A 270 -3.02 32.31 70.31
N GLY A 271 -2.73 33.46 69.65
CA GLY A 271 -1.38 33.96 69.50
C GLY A 271 -0.45 33.16 68.61
N SER A 272 -1.00 32.26 67.74
CA SER A 272 -0.21 31.47 66.79
C SER A 272 0.42 32.39 65.74
N SER A 273 1.67 32.14 65.40
CA SER A 273 2.39 32.87 64.33
C SER A 273 2.08 32.35 62.90
N ALA A 274 1.15 31.43 62.76
CA ALA A 274 0.80 30.89 61.46
C ALA A 274 0.11 31.93 60.58
N PRO A 275 0.44 32.05 59.30
CA PRO A 275 -0.18 32.99 58.37
C PRO A 275 -1.68 32.67 58.19
N ALA A 276 -2.52 33.70 58.09
CA ALA A 276 -3.94 33.49 57.79
C ALA A 276 -4.18 33.12 56.32
N VAL A 277 -3.28 33.50 55.45
CA VAL A 277 -3.24 33.14 54.01
C VAL A 277 -1.86 32.56 53.73
N ASP A 278 -1.84 31.35 53.25
CA ASP A 278 -0.62 30.67 52.79
C ASP A 278 -0.73 30.33 51.32
N PHE A 279 0.37 30.48 50.56
CA PHE A 279 0.44 30.21 49.14
C PHE A 279 1.31 28.97 48.92
N PHE A 280 0.67 27.95 48.39
CA PHE A 280 1.33 26.71 48.02
C PHE A 280 1.48 26.65 46.52
N GLN A 281 2.70 26.45 46.02
CA GLN A 281 2.98 26.26 44.60
C GLN A 281 3.15 24.74 44.33
N PRO A 282 2.20 24.10 43.63
CA PRO A 282 2.35 22.70 43.26
C PRO A 282 3.58 22.53 42.34
N GLY A 283 4.31 21.42 42.56
CA GLY A 283 5.44 21.06 41.70
C GLY A 283 4.99 20.69 40.28
N SER A 284 5.82 21.01 39.31
CA SER A 284 5.55 20.63 37.91
C SER A 284 6.33 19.38 37.53
N ASN A 285 5.63 18.34 37.05
CA ASN A 285 6.19 17.12 36.48
C ASN A 285 6.17 17.15 34.96
N ALA A 286 6.12 18.35 34.36
CA ALA A 286 5.99 18.52 32.89
C ALA A 286 7.10 17.83 32.11
N GLY A 287 8.35 17.83 32.62
CA GLY A 287 9.50 17.20 31.96
C GLY A 287 9.35 15.68 31.85
N GLU A 288 8.91 15.01 32.92
CA GLU A 288 8.71 13.55 32.93
C GLU A 288 7.54 13.13 32.02
N LEU A 289 6.47 13.93 32.02
CA LEU A 289 5.30 13.67 31.16
C LEU A 289 5.65 13.87 29.68
N MET A 290 6.46 14.88 29.32
CA MET A 290 6.97 15.04 27.96
C MET A 290 7.88 13.90 27.55
N ALA A 291 8.81 13.48 28.39
CA ALA A 291 9.69 12.33 28.13
C ALA A 291 8.88 11.04 27.92
N THR A 292 7.81 10.85 28.71
CA THR A 292 6.88 9.73 28.54
C THR A 292 6.17 9.79 27.18
N PHE A 293 5.65 10.97 26.81
CA PHE A 293 5.01 11.17 25.50
C PHE A 293 5.95 10.84 24.35
N GLU A 294 7.18 11.40 24.38
CA GLU A 294 8.19 11.16 23.33
C GLU A 294 8.57 9.69 23.22
N LYS A 295 8.73 9.00 24.38
CA LYS A 295 9.06 7.57 24.39
C LYS A 295 7.97 6.74 23.73
N PHE A 296 6.71 6.92 24.10
CA PHE A 296 5.60 6.17 23.52
C PHE A 296 5.33 6.56 22.05
N SER A 297 5.59 7.80 21.66
CA SER A 297 5.55 8.23 20.27
C SER A 297 6.62 7.51 19.42
N THR A 298 7.84 7.36 19.94
CA THR A 298 8.91 6.60 19.28
C THR A 298 8.58 5.12 19.17
N LEU A 299 8.02 4.52 20.25
CA LEU A 299 7.57 3.11 20.21
C LEU A 299 6.46 2.89 19.19
N ALA A 300 5.54 3.86 19.01
CA ALA A 300 4.51 3.78 18.00
C ALA A 300 5.11 3.70 16.57
N ASP A 301 6.15 4.49 16.29
CA ASP A 301 6.87 4.45 15.01
C ASP A 301 7.54 3.09 14.79
N GLU A 302 8.18 2.52 15.82
CA GLU A 302 8.80 1.21 15.76
C GLU A 302 7.76 0.09 15.51
N TYR A 303 6.61 0.11 16.22
CA TYR A 303 5.55 -0.89 16.07
C TYR A 303 4.80 -0.78 14.75
N SER A 304 4.64 0.43 14.22
CA SER A 304 4.04 0.63 12.89
C SER A 304 4.89 0.05 11.76
N GLY A 305 6.20 -0.04 11.97
CA GLY A 305 7.18 -0.40 10.95
C GLY A 305 7.43 0.72 9.92
N VAL A 306 6.96 1.95 10.22
CA VAL A 306 7.16 3.15 9.39
C VAL A 306 7.95 4.18 10.23
N PRO A 307 9.27 4.07 10.26
CA PRO A 307 10.09 4.99 11.05
C PRO A 307 10.07 6.41 10.48
N ARG A 308 10.23 7.42 11.34
CA ARG A 308 10.14 8.86 11.02
C ARG A 308 11.05 9.31 9.89
N TYR A 309 12.22 8.69 9.74
CA TYR A 309 13.13 9.05 8.65
C TYR A 309 12.56 8.74 7.25
N MET A 310 11.58 7.85 7.13
CA MET A 310 10.87 7.64 5.87
C MET A 310 9.96 8.82 5.50
N THR A 311 9.51 9.59 6.48
CA THR A 311 8.69 10.80 6.28
C THR A 311 9.53 12.08 6.25
N GLY A 312 10.88 11.97 6.30
CA GLY A 312 11.80 13.09 6.17
C GLY A 312 12.30 13.67 7.50
N ASP A 313 11.88 13.15 8.65
CA ASP A 313 12.41 13.57 9.95
C ASP A 313 13.70 12.80 10.28
N ASN A 314 14.82 13.48 10.08
CA ASN A 314 16.15 12.95 10.32
C ASN A 314 16.74 13.38 11.67
N SER A 315 15.97 14.01 12.53
CA SER A 315 16.46 14.65 13.77
C SER A 315 17.12 13.68 14.75
N ASN A 316 16.67 12.42 14.79
CA ASN A 316 17.13 11.40 15.74
C ASN A 316 18.04 10.33 15.13
N LEU A 317 18.47 10.50 13.87
CA LEU A 317 19.36 9.55 13.22
C LEU A 317 20.80 9.78 13.72
N GLY A 318 21.37 8.75 14.39
CA GLY A 318 22.78 8.71 14.76
C GLY A 318 23.71 8.80 13.55
N GLY A 319 25.02 8.63 13.75
CA GLY A 319 26.05 8.81 12.72
C GLY A 319 25.79 8.13 11.38
N ALA A 320 25.09 6.99 11.37
CA ALA A 320 24.70 6.29 10.14
C ALA A 320 23.74 7.08 9.25
N GLY A 321 22.85 7.88 9.83
CA GLY A 321 21.88 8.70 9.08
C GLY A 321 22.47 9.96 8.45
N ARG A 322 23.71 10.32 8.79
CA ARG A 322 24.40 11.51 8.26
C ARG A 322 25.10 11.26 6.92
N THR A 323 25.27 10.03 6.52
CA THR A 323 25.91 9.68 5.24
C THR A 323 24.86 9.20 4.25
N ALA A 324 25.04 9.51 2.96
CA ALA A 324 24.15 9.06 1.89
C ALA A 324 24.04 7.52 1.85
N SER A 325 25.15 6.81 2.05
CA SER A 325 25.18 5.35 2.10
C SER A 325 24.42 4.79 3.31
N GLY A 326 24.64 5.37 4.49
CA GLY A 326 23.94 4.96 5.72
C GLY A 326 22.43 5.22 5.64
N MET A 327 22.02 6.37 5.08
CA MET A 327 20.60 6.67 4.83
C MET A 327 19.98 5.68 3.83
N SER A 328 20.68 5.34 2.75
CA SER A 328 20.22 4.33 1.79
C SER A 328 20.04 2.95 2.44
N MET A 329 20.96 2.53 3.32
CA MET A 329 20.81 1.28 4.07
C MET A 329 19.62 1.30 5.02
N LEU A 330 19.38 2.40 5.72
CA LEU A 330 18.24 2.57 6.62
C LEU A 330 16.93 2.52 5.84
N MET A 331 16.83 3.23 4.73
CA MET A 331 15.68 3.21 3.82
C MET A 331 15.40 1.80 3.28
N THR A 332 16.45 1.09 2.87
CA THR A 332 16.33 -0.30 2.38
C THR A 332 15.82 -1.24 3.46
N ASN A 333 16.29 -1.09 4.70
CA ASN A 333 15.83 -1.91 5.82
C ASN A 333 14.39 -1.60 6.22
N ALA A 334 14.00 -0.33 6.28
CA ALA A 334 12.61 0.07 6.53
C ALA A 334 11.66 -0.44 5.44
N GLY A 335 12.13 -0.45 4.19
CA GLY A 335 11.38 -1.00 3.07
C GLY A 335 11.08 -2.50 3.16
N LYS A 336 11.78 -3.28 4.01
CA LYS A 336 11.54 -4.73 4.14
C LYS A 336 10.18 -5.05 4.75
N SER A 337 9.70 -4.29 5.73
CA SER A 337 8.37 -4.46 6.32
C SER A 337 7.27 -4.18 5.30
N MET A 338 7.41 -3.08 4.55
CA MET A 338 6.48 -2.71 3.48
C MET A 338 6.44 -3.75 2.35
N LYS A 339 7.60 -4.32 1.99
CA LYS A 339 7.69 -5.39 0.97
C LYS A 339 6.86 -6.62 1.34
N ARG A 340 6.82 -6.99 2.62
CA ARG A 340 6.00 -8.10 3.09
C ARG A 340 4.52 -7.82 2.87
N VAL A 341 4.05 -6.63 3.22
CA VAL A 341 2.65 -6.22 3.04
C VAL A 341 2.28 -6.22 1.55
N ILE A 342 3.14 -5.63 0.70
CA ILE A 342 2.91 -5.61 -0.74
C ILE A 342 2.89 -7.04 -1.31
N GLY A 343 3.82 -7.90 -0.86
CA GLY A 343 3.83 -9.31 -1.26
C GLY A 343 2.55 -10.06 -0.85
N THR A 344 1.97 -9.73 0.30
CA THR A 344 0.68 -10.27 0.74
C THR A 344 -0.46 -9.79 -0.17
N ILE A 345 -0.47 -8.52 -0.55
CA ILE A 345 -1.46 -7.97 -1.49
C ILE A 345 -1.32 -8.65 -2.86
N ASP A 346 -0.09 -8.78 -3.38
CA ASP A 346 0.18 -9.44 -4.65
C ASP A 346 -0.33 -10.89 -4.67
N GLN A 347 -0.06 -11.65 -3.61
CA GLN A 347 -0.41 -13.06 -3.53
C GLN A 347 -1.89 -13.31 -3.24
N ARG A 348 -2.52 -12.50 -2.40
CA ARG A 348 -3.89 -12.74 -1.91
C ARG A 348 -4.97 -11.95 -2.63
N VAL A 349 -4.59 -10.86 -3.30
CA VAL A 349 -5.53 -10.01 -4.03
C VAL A 349 -5.23 -10.03 -5.52
N ILE A 350 -4.04 -9.58 -5.92
CA ILE A 350 -3.74 -9.35 -7.34
C ILE A 350 -3.68 -10.64 -8.14
N THR A 351 -2.92 -11.64 -7.66
CA THR A 351 -2.77 -12.93 -8.36
C THR A 351 -4.11 -13.65 -8.52
N PRO A 352 -4.91 -13.91 -7.46
CA PRO A 352 -6.20 -14.59 -7.61
C PRO A 352 -7.22 -13.81 -8.45
N LEU A 353 -7.18 -12.48 -8.38
CA LEU A 353 -8.03 -11.60 -9.19
C LEU A 353 -7.70 -11.74 -10.68
N LEU A 354 -6.42 -11.70 -11.03
CA LEU A 354 -5.96 -11.86 -12.41
C LEU A 354 -6.19 -13.29 -12.92
N GLU A 355 -6.01 -14.32 -12.07
CA GLU A 355 -6.34 -15.70 -12.43
C GLU A 355 -7.82 -15.86 -12.78
N ARG A 356 -8.72 -15.26 -11.99
CA ARG A 356 -10.16 -15.33 -12.28
C ARG A 356 -10.52 -14.60 -13.57
N LEU A 357 -9.91 -13.44 -13.84
CA LEU A 357 -10.08 -12.72 -15.09
C LEU A 357 -9.56 -13.53 -16.28
N TYR A 358 -8.41 -14.20 -16.10
CA TYR A 358 -7.84 -15.07 -17.12
C TYR A 358 -8.77 -16.24 -17.43
N TYR A 359 -9.32 -16.95 -16.42
CA TYR A 359 -10.31 -18.02 -16.63
C TYR A 359 -11.57 -17.53 -17.33
N TYR A 360 -12.04 -16.33 -16.99
CA TYR A 360 -13.16 -15.71 -17.69
C TYR A 360 -12.85 -15.50 -19.17
N ASN A 361 -11.69 -14.94 -19.50
CA ASN A 361 -11.27 -14.74 -20.88
C ASN A 361 -11.07 -16.06 -21.62
N MET A 362 -10.50 -17.08 -20.97
CA MET A 362 -10.33 -18.41 -21.56
C MET A 362 -11.67 -19.05 -21.94
N ARG A 363 -12.71 -18.78 -21.16
CA ARG A 363 -14.05 -19.34 -21.38
C ARG A 363 -14.85 -18.58 -22.43
N TYR A 364 -14.78 -17.25 -22.40
CA TYR A 364 -15.70 -16.38 -23.13
C TYR A 364 -15.03 -15.55 -24.24
N SER A 365 -13.71 -15.55 -24.37
CA SER A 365 -13.04 -14.84 -25.48
C SER A 365 -13.18 -15.64 -26.77
N ASP A 366 -13.47 -14.95 -27.85
CA ASP A 366 -13.49 -15.50 -29.21
C ASP A 366 -12.10 -15.60 -29.85
N ASP A 367 -11.11 -14.92 -29.24
CA ASP A 367 -9.74 -14.88 -29.72
C ASP A 367 -8.98 -16.15 -29.32
N ALA A 368 -8.63 -16.95 -30.34
CA ALA A 368 -7.92 -18.22 -30.14
C ALA A 368 -6.46 -18.02 -29.69
N ASP A 369 -5.84 -16.89 -30.05
CA ASP A 369 -4.44 -16.59 -29.70
C ASP A 369 -4.25 -16.28 -28.21
N LEU A 370 -5.32 -15.91 -27.52
CA LEU A 370 -5.32 -15.68 -26.08
C LEU A 370 -5.47 -16.97 -25.26
N LYS A 371 -5.85 -18.10 -25.90
CA LYS A 371 -6.11 -19.37 -25.21
C LYS A 371 -4.82 -20.15 -25.05
N GLY A 372 -4.46 -20.46 -23.80
CA GLY A 372 -3.28 -21.24 -23.47
C GLY A 372 -3.21 -21.54 -21.97
N ASP A 373 -2.33 -22.41 -21.56
CA ASP A 373 -2.08 -22.70 -20.14
C ASP A 373 -0.95 -21.77 -19.63
N VAL A 374 -1.31 -20.81 -18.80
CA VAL A 374 -0.40 -19.75 -18.32
C VAL A 374 -0.47 -19.66 -16.80
N LYS A 375 0.69 -19.60 -16.17
CA LYS A 375 0.79 -19.28 -14.74
C LYS A 375 0.91 -17.78 -14.53
N ILE A 376 -0.07 -17.22 -13.86
CA ILE A 376 -0.08 -15.77 -13.51
C ILE A 376 0.72 -15.54 -12.24
N VAL A 377 1.66 -14.58 -12.32
CA VAL A 377 2.48 -14.18 -11.19
C VAL A 377 2.49 -12.66 -11.11
N ALA A 378 1.87 -12.10 -10.08
CA ALA A 378 1.98 -10.67 -9.78
C ALA A 378 3.38 -10.37 -9.21
N ARG A 379 4.06 -9.39 -9.78
CA ARG A 379 5.41 -8.98 -9.35
C ARG A 379 5.45 -7.58 -8.75
N GLY A 380 4.33 -6.95 -8.51
CA GLY A 380 4.11 -5.67 -7.86
C GLY A 380 5.33 -4.77 -7.61
N ALA A 381 5.40 -4.16 -6.45
CA ALA A 381 6.52 -3.29 -6.06
C ALA A 381 7.87 -4.02 -5.92
N ASN A 382 7.90 -5.34 -5.77
CA ASN A 382 9.16 -6.10 -5.80
C ASN A 382 9.85 -5.95 -7.16
N SER A 383 9.11 -5.82 -8.26
CA SER A 383 9.69 -5.63 -9.58
C SER A 383 10.31 -4.24 -9.75
N LEU A 384 9.72 -3.20 -9.17
CA LEU A 384 10.26 -1.84 -9.20
C LEU A 384 11.57 -1.75 -8.40
N LEU A 385 11.58 -2.27 -7.18
CA LEU A 385 12.77 -2.27 -6.34
C LEU A 385 13.90 -3.14 -6.91
N LEU A 386 13.55 -4.28 -7.51
CA LEU A 386 14.54 -5.11 -8.22
C LEU A 386 15.06 -4.41 -9.48
N LYS A 387 14.21 -3.65 -10.19
CA LYS A 387 14.63 -2.82 -11.33
C LYS A 387 15.56 -1.71 -10.87
N ASP A 388 15.25 -0.99 -9.79
CA ASP A 388 16.12 0.06 -9.25
C ASP A 388 17.47 -0.50 -8.80
N ALA A 389 17.48 -1.60 -8.03
CA ALA A 389 18.72 -2.28 -7.63
C ALA A 389 19.51 -2.84 -8.81
N ALA A 390 18.81 -3.37 -9.82
CA ALA A 390 19.44 -3.85 -11.05
C ALA A 390 19.99 -2.67 -11.89
N GLN A 391 19.33 -1.53 -11.87
CA GLN A 391 19.81 -0.32 -12.56
C GLN A 391 21.08 0.22 -11.92
N VAL A 392 21.16 0.28 -10.58
CA VAL A 392 22.37 0.68 -9.87
C VAL A 392 23.53 -0.26 -10.21
N ARG A 393 23.33 -1.57 -10.11
CA ARG A 393 24.37 -2.57 -10.47
C ARG A 393 24.77 -2.51 -11.94
N ARG A 394 23.82 -2.24 -12.82
CA ARG A 394 24.06 -2.10 -14.24
C ARG A 394 24.89 -0.84 -14.55
N ASN A 395 24.60 0.28 -13.86
CA ASN A 395 25.38 1.51 -13.97
C ASN A 395 26.81 1.32 -13.41
N GLU A 396 26.96 0.60 -12.29
CA GLU A 396 28.30 0.22 -11.77
C GLU A 396 29.06 -0.64 -12.77
N PHE A 397 28.41 -1.66 -13.36
CA PHE A 397 29.03 -2.52 -14.37
C PHE A 397 29.39 -1.73 -15.64
N LEU A 398 28.53 -0.82 -16.09
CA LEU A 398 28.76 0.07 -17.22
C LEU A 398 29.99 0.96 -16.97
N ASN A 399 30.11 1.54 -15.76
CA ASN A 399 31.27 2.34 -15.38
C ASN A 399 32.55 1.52 -15.40
N ILE A 400 32.54 0.28 -14.88
CA ILE A 400 33.69 -0.63 -14.90
C ILE A 400 34.03 -0.99 -16.36
N ALA A 401 33.02 -1.29 -17.20
CA ALA A 401 33.22 -1.64 -18.60
C ALA A 401 33.81 -0.47 -19.40
N LEU A 402 33.40 0.77 -19.12
CA LEU A 402 33.93 1.95 -19.80
C LEU A 402 35.33 2.35 -19.33
N GLN A 403 35.70 2.05 -18.08
CA GLN A 403 37.01 2.42 -17.54
C GLN A 403 38.14 1.40 -17.82
N SER A 404 37.81 0.13 -18.08
CA SER A 404 38.80 -0.93 -18.26
C SER A 404 38.90 -1.36 -19.73
N PRO A 405 40.04 -1.11 -20.38
CA PRO A 405 40.24 -1.53 -21.79
C PRO A 405 40.14 -3.06 -21.99
N VAL A 406 40.50 -3.84 -20.99
CA VAL A 406 40.42 -5.32 -21.03
C VAL A 406 38.95 -5.77 -21.05
N VAL A 407 38.09 -5.12 -20.23
CA VAL A 407 36.67 -5.43 -20.18
C VAL A 407 35.97 -4.97 -21.47
N GLN A 408 36.39 -3.85 -22.05
CA GLN A 408 35.89 -3.38 -23.34
C GLN A 408 36.17 -4.37 -24.48
N GLN A 409 37.35 -4.99 -24.49
CA GLN A 409 37.70 -6.04 -25.46
C GLN A 409 36.81 -7.29 -25.31
N VAL A 410 36.51 -7.69 -24.06
CA VAL A 410 35.72 -8.89 -23.79
C VAL A 410 34.22 -8.65 -24.07
N VAL A 411 33.70 -7.51 -23.64
CA VAL A 411 32.25 -7.16 -23.80
C VAL A 411 31.96 -6.76 -25.25
N GLY A 412 32.93 -6.15 -25.91
CA GLY A 412 32.78 -5.65 -27.28
C GLY A 412 31.85 -4.44 -27.40
N ILE A 413 31.89 -3.77 -28.53
CA ILE A 413 31.05 -2.58 -28.81
C ILE A 413 29.56 -2.94 -28.77
N ARG A 414 29.19 -4.12 -29.27
CA ARG A 414 27.81 -4.61 -29.25
C ARG A 414 27.28 -4.78 -27.82
N GLY A 415 28.05 -5.38 -26.94
CA GLY A 415 27.66 -5.56 -25.52
C GLY A 415 27.48 -4.23 -24.81
N ILE A 416 28.33 -3.25 -25.08
CA ILE A 416 28.24 -1.89 -24.54
C ILE A 416 26.97 -1.19 -25.10
N ALA A 417 26.72 -1.30 -26.41
CA ALA A 417 25.53 -0.73 -27.05
C ALA A 417 24.23 -1.31 -26.46
N GLU A 418 24.19 -2.62 -26.21
CA GLU A 418 23.03 -3.27 -25.59
C GLU A 418 22.83 -2.82 -24.13
N LEU A 419 23.89 -2.68 -23.35
CA LEU A 419 23.83 -2.14 -22.00
C LEU A 419 23.32 -0.68 -21.99
N LEU A 420 23.75 0.13 -22.93
CA LEU A 420 23.28 1.50 -23.09
C LEU A 420 21.80 1.55 -23.49
N ARG A 421 21.33 0.69 -24.41
CA ARG A 421 19.91 0.57 -24.77
C ARG A 421 19.06 0.18 -23.56
N GLN A 422 19.49 -0.81 -22.79
CA GLN A 422 18.78 -1.23 -21.59
C GLN A 422 18.74 -0.11 -20.54
N THR A 423 19.81 0.67 -20.41
CA THR A 423 19.85 1.82 -19.50
C THR A 423 18.93 2.94 -19.98
N ALA A 424 18.97 3.28 -21.27
CA ALA A 424 18.08 4.27 -21.87
C ALA A 424 16.59 3.88 -21.74
N LYS A 425 16.27 2.59 -21.96
CA LYS A 425 14.93 2.06 -21.80
C LYS A 425 14.41 2.16 -20.36
N THR A 426 15.28 2.02 -19.34
CA THR A 426 14.90 2.19 -17.94
C THR A 426 14.72 3.66 -17.55
N LEU A 427 15.32 4.60 -18.28
CA LEU A 427 15.17 6.04 -18.11
C LEU A 427 14.04 6.64 -18.96
N ASP A 428 13.27 5.76 -19.65
CA ASP A 428 12.17 6.16 -20.54
C ASP A 428 12.62 7.09 -21.68
N MET A 429 13.87 6.90 -22.12
CA MET A 429 14.47 7.65 -23.23
C MET A 429 14.31 6.86 -24.53
N ASP A 430 14.17 7.59 -25.63
CA ASP A 430 14.02 7.01 -26.98
C ASP A 430 15.34 6.31 -27.40
N THR A 431 15.33 4.98 -27.34
CA THR A 431 16.52 4.15 -27.57
C THR A 431 17.04 4.25 -28.99
N ASP A 432 16.14 4.44 -29.98
CA ASP A 432 16.49 4.42 -31.40
C ASP A 432 17.22 5.70 -31.82
N LYS A 433 17.06 6.79 -31.04
CA LYS A 433 17.77 8.05 -31.28
C LYS A 433 19.11 8.14 -30.57
N LEU A 434 19.30 7.35 -29.52
CA LEU A 434 20.50 7.44 -28.66
C LEU A 434 21.56 6.41 -28.96
N VAL A 435 21.16 5.24 -29.45
CA VAL A 435 22.10 4.15 -29.71
C VAL A 435 21.97 3.68 -31.15
N THR A 436 23.07 3.70 -31.89
CA THR A 436 23.14 3.28 -33.27
C THR A 436 22.61 1.85 -33.47
N PRO A 437 21.80 1.56 -34.47
CA PRO A 437 21.33 0.21 -34.79
C PRO A 437 22.49 -0.78 -34.99
N ASP A 438 22.30 -2.04 -34.57
CA ASP A 438 23.36 -3.07 -34.64
C ASP A 438 23.90 -3.30 -36.04
N ALA A 439 23.04 -3.17 -37.07
CA ALA A 439 23.43 -3.30 -38.47
C ALA A 439 24.45 -2.22 -38.90
N VAL A 440 24.34 -0.99 -38.37
CA VAL A 440 25.25 0.11 -38.68
C VAL A 440 26.60 -0.10 -37.94
N ILE A 441 26.55 -0.57 -36.69
CA ILE A 441 27.77 -0.91 -35.91
C ILE A 441 28.55 -2.02 -36.61
N GLU A 442 27.86 -3.03 -37.12
CA GLU A 442 28.52 -4.10 -37.90
C GLU A 442 29.14 -3.60 -39.19
N ALA A 443 28.41 -2.76 -39.90
CA ALA A 443 28.93 -2.18 -41.16
C ALA A 443 30.16 -1.31 -40.91
N GLU A 444 30.18 -0.51 -39.83
CA GLU A 444 31.34 0.31 -39.48
C GLU A 444 32.56 -0.56 -39.04
N GLN A 445 32.30 -1.63 -38.29
CA GLN A 445 33.38 -2.59 -37.90
C GLN A 445 33.96 -3.28 -39.13
N MET A 446 33.12 -3.74 -40.08
CA MET A 446 33.61 -4.36 -41.30
C MET A 446 34.41 -3.36 -42.15
N ALA A 447 33.95 -2.12 -42.21
CA ALA A 447 34.67 -1.07 -42.94
C ALA A 447 36.05 -0.76 -42.32
N GLN A 448 36.13 -0.72 -40.97
CA GLN A 448 37.41 -0.55 -40.27
C GLN A 448 38.37 -1.71 -40.49
N VAL A 449 37.85 -2.95 -40.44
CA VAL A 449 38.68 -4.14 -40.72
C VAL A 449 39.18 -4.15 -42.17
N GLN A 450 38.34 -3.78 -43.13
CA GLN A 450 38.73 -3.65 -44.53
C GLN A 450 39.77 -2.54 -44.75
N GLN A 451 39.60 -1.39 -44.08
CA GLN A 451 40.61 -0.31 -44.15
C GLN A 451 41.95 -0.75 -43.51
N GLY A 452 41.89 -1.47 -42.39
CA GLY A 452 43.09 -2.04 -41.75
C GLY A 452 43.81 -3.03 -42.63
N MET A 453 43.09 -3.94 -43.31
CA MET A 453 43.66 -4.85 -44.30
C MET A 453 44.25 -4.15 -45.51
N GLN A 454 43.60 -3.11 -46.02
CA GLN A 454 44.10 -2.31 -47.12
C GLN A 454 45.38 -1.55 -46.76
N MET A 455 45.47 -0.99 -45.53
CA MET A 455 46.69 -0.35 -45.05
C MET A 455 47.84 -1.36 -44.86
N GLN A 456 47.58 -2.55 -44.34
CA GLN A 456 48.56 -3.59 -44.23
C GLN A 456 49.03 -4.10 -45.59
N ALA A 457 48.11 -4.25 -46.54
CA ALA A 457 48.46 -4.61 -47.92
C ALA A 457 49.30 -3.53 -48.61
N ALA A 458 48.97 -2.24 -48.40
CA ALA A 458 49.77 -1.13 -48.90
C ALA A 458 51.13 -1.04 -48.27
N GLN A 459 51.29 -1.32 -46.96
CA GLN A 459 52.60 -1.39 -46.29
C GLN A 459 53.40 -2.60 -46.75
N ALA A 460 52.79 -3.75 -46.98
CA ALA A 460 53.45 -4.93 -47.54
C ALA A 460 53.95 -4.72 -48.96
N GLN A 461 53.19 -3.98 -49.80
CA GLN A 461 53.63 -3.59 -51.16
C GLN A 461 54.73 -2.55 -51.15
N ALA A 462 54.74 -1.63 -50.18
CA ALA A 462 55.84 -0.65 -50.02
C ALA A 462 57.13 -1.29 -49.51
N ALA A 463 57.03 -2.38 -48.73
CA ALA A 463 58.18 -3.15 -48.28
C ALA A 463 58.83 -4.06 -49.35
N GLN A 464 58.09 -4.44 -50.43
CA GLN A 464 58.60 -5.23 -51.56
C GLN A 464 59.25 -4.39 -52.65
N GLY A 465 59.16 -3.04 -52.57
CA GLY A 465 59.72 -2.13 -53.59
C GLY A 465 61.16 -1.63 -53.34
N GLN A 466 61.85 -2.06 -52.30
CA GLN A 466 63.22 -1.67 -52.04
C GLN A 466 64.20 -2.84 -52.20
N THR A 467 64.77 -2.95 -53.41
CA THR A 467 65.99 -3.71 -53.69
C THR A 467 67.20 -3.01 -53.06
N PRO A 468 68.11 -3.70 -52.41
CA PRO A 468 69.28 -3.07 -51.77
C PRO A 468 70.37 -2.79 -52.83
N GLN A 469 70.74 -1.54 -53.01
CA GLN A 469 72.03 -1.18 -53.58
C GLN A 469 73.11 -1.13 -52.55
N GLN A 470 74.17 -1.96 -52.77
CA GLN A 470 75.42 -1.99 -52.07
C GLN A 470 76.11 -0.60 -52.08
N GLY A 471 76.73 -0.24 -50.94
CA GLY A 471 77.78 0.79 -50.97
C GLY A 471 78.19 1.37 -49.65
N GLN A 472 79.29 0.85 -49.11
CA GLN A 472 80.31 1.52 -48.29
C GLN A 472 80.00 1.94 -46.83
N MET A 473 80.75 1.29 -46.00
CA MET A 473 81.12 1.71 -44.62
C MET A 473 81.90 3.03 -44.60
N PRO A 474 81.88 3.79 -43.52
CA PRO A 474 83.09 3.95 -42.73
C PRO A 474 82.95 3.68 -41.22
N LYS A 475 84.09 3.32 -40.69
CA LYS A 475 84.40 2.95 -39.28
C LYS A 475 84.45 4.14 -38.32
N GLN A 476 84.39 3.78 -37.05
CA GLN A 476 84.86 4.50 -35.81
C GLN A 476 83.68 5.22 -35.09
N GLY A 477 83.49 5.12 -33.78
CA GLY A 477 84.45 4.81 -32.71
C GLY A 477 83.71 4.40 -31.41
N GLN A 478 84.45 3.68 -30.67
CA GLN A 478 84.29 3.23 -29.30
C GLN A 478 84.13 4.37 -28.30
N GLN A 479 83.29 4.19 -27.31
CA GLN A 479 83.48 4.51 -25.86
C GLN A 479 82.25 3.99 -25.13
N LEU A 480 82.35 2.90 -24.41
CA LEU A 480 82.82 2.57 -23.06
C LEU A 480 82.24 3.49 -21.96
N MET A 481 81.78 2.76 -21.00
CA MET A 481 81.61 2.98 -19.53
C MET A 481 80.21 3.33 -19.05
N ASP A 482 79.74 2.48 -18.29
CA ASP A 482 79.83 2.05 -16.91
C ASP A 482 78.69 2.55 -16.04
N GLY A 483 78.13 1.63 -15.25
CA GLY A 483 77.66 1.93 -13.93
C GLY A 483 76.23 1.44 -13.56
N ALA A 484 76.18 0.19 -13.09
CA ALA A 484 75.14 -0.28 -12.19
C ALA A 484 75.16 0.51 -10.87
N PRO A 485 74.24 0.43 -9.91
CA PRO A 485 73.78 -0.86 -9.38
C PRO A 485 72.32 -0.97 -8.97
N VAL A 486 71.87 -2.18 -8.86
CA VAL A 486 70.81 -2.79 -8.11
C VAL A 486 70.82 -2.37 -6.64
N THR A 487 69.61 -2.04 -6.09
CA THR A 487 69.37 -2.30 -4.68
C THR A 487 67.95 -2.88 -4.51
N ASP A 488 67.96 -4.15 -4.15
CA ASP A 488 66.93 -4.84 -3.38
C ASP A 488 66.64 -4.09 -2.07
N ASN A 489 65.40 -4.01 -1.66
CA ASN A 489 65.06 -4.03 -0.26
C ASN A 489 63.67 -4.66 -0.04
N PHE A 490 63.73 -5.94 0.28
CA PHE A 490 62.75 -6.67 1.06
C PHE A 490 62.88 -6.26 2.52
N ALA A 491 61.80 -5.97 3.19
CA ALA A 491 61.54 -6.40 4.58
C ALA A 491 60.04 -6.17 4.98
N PRO A 492 59.47 -7.14 5.68
CA PRO A 492 58.09 -7.06 6.16
C PRO A 492 58.03 -6.48 7.58
N ALA A 493 56.96 -5.76 7.91
CA ALA A 493 56.65 -5.46 9.30
C ALA A 493 55.28 -5.96 9.68
N ARG A 494 55.27 -6.77 10.71
CA ARG A 494 54.13 -7.29 11.48
C ARG A 494 53.51 -6.20 12.33
N GLY A 495 52.19 -6.27 12.53
CA GLY A 495 51.51 -6.35 13.82
C GLY A 495 51.27 -5.02 14.56
N ALA A 496 50.01 -4.68 14.69
CA ALA A 496 49.24 -4.57 15.94
C ALA A 496 47.78 -4.32 15.54
#